data_0bf145066bfda6c6e4f1de78ca1c6331
#
_entry.id   0bf145066bfda6c6e4f1de78ca1c6331
#
_cell.length_a   1.000
_cell.length_b   1.000
_cell.length_c   1.000
_cell.angle_alpha   90.00
_cell.angle_beta   90.00
_cell.angle_gamma   90.00
#
_symmetry.space_group_name_H-M   'P 1'
#
loop_
_entity.id
_entity.type
_entity.pdbx_description
1 polymer ?
#
loop_
_entity_poly.entity_id
_entity_poly.type
_entity_poly.pdbx_seq_one_letter_code
_entity_poly.pdbx_strand_id
1 'polypeptide(L)' 'MDTEGRHLATLIKEIRGQLALSQEDLARQLGVSYATVNRWENEQSKPSKLAKSQLDAFCKKMTGQGKLVLPTKENG' A
#
# COMPACT_ATOMS: atom_id res chain seq x y z
N MET A 1 7.78 18.35 -7.50
CA MET A 1 7.88 17.60 -6.27
C MET A 1 6.96 16.39 -6.27
N ASP A 2 7.53 15.25 -6.03
CA ASP A 2 6.75 14.03 -6.10
C ASP A 2 6.29 13.57 -4.71
N THR A 3 5.17 14.13 -4.29
CA THR A 3 4.60 13.75 -3.00
C THR A 3 3.87 12.41 -3.11
N GLU A 4 3.50 12.04 -4.33
CA GLU A 4 2.75 10.81 -4.54
C GLU A 4 3.58 9.57 -4.25
N GLY A 5 4.82 9.54 -4.73
CA GLY A 5 5.69 8.41 -4.48
C GLY A 5 6.05 8.26 -3.02
N ARG A 6 6.32 9.39 -2.35
CA ARG A 6 6.63 9.37 -0.93
C ARG A 6 5.41 8.95 -0.12
N HIS A 7 4.25 9.44 -0.52
CA HIS A 7 3.01 9.09 0.17
C HIS A 7 2.73 7.59 0.05
N LEU A 8 2.96 7.05 -1.13
CA LEU A 8 2.75 5.63 -1.37
C LEU A 8 3.71 4.80 -0.53
N ALA A 9 4.98 5.19 -0.49
CA ALA A 9 5.97 4.45 0.29
C ALA A 9 5.58 4.40 1.76
N THR A 10 5.15 5.55 2.29
CA THR A 10 4.73 5.63 3.68
C THR A 10 3.51 4.75 3.93
N LEU A 11 2.55 4.79 3.01
CA LEU A 11 1.34 3.99 3.14
C LEU A 11 1.65 2.50 3.14
N ILE A 12 2.51 2.06 2.23
CA ILE A 12 2.86 0.64 2.14
C ILE A 12 3.53 0.17 3.43
N LYS A 13 4.45 0.96 3.95
CA LYS A 13 5.14 0.60 5.17
C LYS A 13 4.18 0.56 6.36
N GLU A 14 3.23 1.48 6.39
CA GLU A 14 2.25 1.52 7.45
C GLU A 14 1.34 0.29 7.40
N ILE A 15 0.89 -0.07 6.22
CA ILE A 15 0.07 -1.26 6.04
C ILE A 15 0.81 -2.51 6.53
N ARG A 16 2.06 -2.63 6.11
CA ARG A 16 2.85 -3.79 6.50
C ARG A 16 3.06 -3.84 8.00
N GLY A 17 3.33 -2.69 8.60
CA GLY A 17 3.55 -2.63 10.03
C GLY A 17 2.31 -3.04 10.82
N GLN A 18 1.16 -2.52 10.44
CA GLN A 18 -0.06 -2.81 11.15
C GLN A 18 -0.50 -4.25 11.00
N LEU A 19 -0.30 -4.82 9.81
CA LEU A 19 -0.74 -6.18 9.53
C LEU A 19 0.35 -7.22 9.74
N ALA A 20 1.54 -6.78 10.14
CA ALA A 20 2.69 -7.66 10.36
C ALA A 20 3.02 -8.46 9.11
N LEU A 21 3.04 -7.79 7.97
CA LEU A 21 3.31 -8.44 6.69
C LEU A 21 4.70 -8.11 6.20
N SER A 22 5.38 -9.11 5.63
CA SER A 22 6.60 -8.86 4.90
C SER A 22 6.24 -8.22 3.56
N GLN A 23 7.26 -7.71 2.84
CA GLN A 23 7.02 -7.22 1.49
C GLN A 23 6.46 -8.32 0.60
N GLU A 24 6.98 -9.51 0.77
CA GLU A 24 6.54 -10.67 0.00
C GLU A 24 5.09 -11.02 0.30
N ASP A 25 4.73 -10.97 1.58
CA ASP A 25 3.35 -11.27 1.97
C ASP A 25 2.40 -10.25 1.38
N LEU A 26 2.75 -8.97 1.46
CA LEU A 26 1.89 -7.94 0.92
C LEU A 26 1.78 -8.06 -0.59
N ALA A 27 2.89 -8.35 -1.26
CA ALA A 27 2.87 -8.54 -2.71
C ALA A 27 1.88 -9.63 -3.09
N ARG A 28 1.90 -10.74 -2.34
CA ARG A 28 0.99 -11.85 -2.57
C ARG A 28 -0.46 -11.43 -2.37
N GLN A 29 -0.71 -10.64 -1.33
CA GLN A 29 -2.06 -10.17 -1.06
C GLN A 29 -2.58 -9.25 -2.17
N LEU A 30 -1.69 -8.47 -2.75
CA LEU A 30 -2.06 -7.50 -3.77
C LEU A 30 -2.04 -8.09 -5.18
N GLY A 31 -1.45 -9.28 -5.34
CA GLY A 31 -1.33 -9.86 -6.67
C GLY A 31 -0.23 -9.23 -7.51
N VAL A 32 0.81 -8.71 -6.88
CA VAL A 32 1.95 -8.12 -7.58
C VAL A 32 3.22 -8.83 -7.14
N SER A 33 4.33 -8.51 -7.81
CA SER A 33 5.60 -9.14 -7.46
C SER A 33 6.22 -8.46 -6.24
N TYR A 34 7.09 -9.21 -5.58
CA TYR A 34 7.88 -8.66 -4.48
C TYR A 34 8.66 -7.43 -4.93
N ALA A 35 9.26 -7.51 -6.11
CA ALA A 35 10.04 -6.40 -6.63
C ALA A 35 9.21 -5.14 -6.77
N THR A 36 7.94 -5.31 -7.12
CA THR A 36 7.03 -4.17 -7.26
C THR A 36 6.82 -3.47 -5.92
N VAL A 37 6.54 -4.24 -4.87
CA VAL A 37 6.36 -3.65 -3.54
C VAL A 37 7.64 -2.98 -3.07
N ASN A 38 8.77 -3.63 -3.32
CA ASN A 38 10.06 -3.08 -2.93
C ASN A 38 10.32 -1.73 -3.61
N ARG A 39 10.02 -1.64 -4.90
CA ARG A 39 10.19 -0.37 -5.62
C ARG A 39 9.28 0.71 -5.08
N TRP A 40 8.06 0.36 -4.75
CA TRP A 40 7.13 1.34 -4.17
C TRP A 40 7.67 1.89 -2.85
N GLU A 41 8.20 1.02 -2.00
CA GLU A 41 8.72 1.46 -0.71
C GLU A 41 9.97 2.30 -0.85
N ASN A 42 10.72 2.10 -1.94
CA ASN A 42 11.92 2.87 -2.20
C ASN A 42 11.66 4.07 -3.11
N GLU A 43 10.40 4.36 -3.38
CA GLU A 43 10.00 5.51 -4.21
C GLU A 43 10.58 5.46 -5.61
N GLN A 44 10.77 4.26 -6.12
CA GLN A 44 11.39 4.06 -7.43
C GLN A 44 10.37 3.92 -8.56
N SER A 45 9.11 3.73 -8.24
CA SER A 45 8.09 3.61 -9.26
C SER A 45 6.73 3.93 -8.66
N LYS A 46 5.79 4.22 -9.54
CA LYS A 46 4.42 4.45 -9.16
C LYS A 46 3.58 3.24 -9.54
N PRO A 47 2.48 3.00 -8.86
CA PRO A 47 1.64 1.87 -9.21
C PRO A 47 0.91 2.13 -10.53
N SER A 48 0.72 1.06 -11.30
CA SER A 48 -0.15 1.13 -12.45
C SER A 48 -1.58 1.34 -11.97
N LYS A 49 -2.47 1.65 -12.89
CA LYS A 49 -3.88 1.83 -12.54
C LYS A 49 -4.45 0.56 -11.91
N LEU A 50 -4.11 -0.58 -12.47
CA LEU A 50 -4.59 -1.85 -11.93
C LEU A 50 -4.05 -2.10 -10.54
N ALA A 51 -2.76 -1.88 -10.35
CA ALA A 51 -2.14 -2.10 -9.04
C ALA A 51 -2.73 -1.16 -8.00
N LYS A 52 -2.96 0.09 -8.39
CA LYS A 52 -3.56 1.07 -7.48
C LYS A 52 -4.96 0.64 -7.07
N SER A 53 -5.73 0.13 -8.03
CA SER A 53 -7.07 -0.36 -7.76
C SER A 53 -7.05 -1.53 -6.78
N GLN A 54 -6.10 -2.43 -6.97
CA GLN A 54 -5.97 -3.58 -6.08
C GLN A 54 -5.53 -3.15 -4.68
N LEU A 55 -4.65 -2.17 -4.61
CA LEU A 55 -4.22 -1.64 -3.32
C LEU A 55 -5.38 -0.97 -2.59
N ASP A 56 -6.16 -0.17 -3.31
CA ASP A 56 -7.32 0.48 -2.71
C ASP A 56 -8.33 -0.55 -2.19
N ALA A 57 -8.58 -1.59 -2.98
CA ALA A 57 -9.52 -2.63 -2.59
C ALA A 57 -9.03 -3.35 -1.34
N PHE A 58 -7.74 -3.63 -1.29
CA PHE A 58 -7.16 -4.30 -0.14
C PHE A 58 -7.28 -3.43 1.11
N CYS A 59 -6.98 -2.15 0.98
CA CYS A 59 -7.09 -1.23 2.12
C CYS A 59 -8.52 -1.14 2.62
N LYS A 60 -9.47 -1.04 1.70
CA LYS A 60 -10.89 -0.98 2.10
C LYS A 60 -11.31 -2.24 2.81
N LYS A 61 -10.87 -3.38 2.31
CA LYS A 61 -11.21 -4.66 2.91
C LYS A 61 -10.66 -4.74 4.33
N MET A 62 -9.40 -4.38 4.50
CA MET A 62 -8.78 -4.49 5.82
C MET A 62 -9.32 -3.48 6.82
N THR A 63 -9.59 -2.25 6.36
CA THR A 63 -10.19 -1.25 7.27
C THR A 63 -11.61 -1.64 7.61
N GLY A 64 -12.34 -2.20 6.66
CA GLY A 64 -13.70 -2.66 6.92
C GLY A 64 -13.76 -3.79 7.91
N GLN A 65 -12.71 -4.59 8.01
CA GLN A 65 -12.62 -5.69 8.96
C GLN A 65 -12.01 -5.25 10.29
N GLY A 66 -11.67 -3.98 10.42
CA GLY A 66 -11.06 -3.48 11.63
C GLY A 66 -9.62 -3.88 11.83
N LYS A 67 -8.98 -4.42 10.80
CA LYS A 67 -7.60 -4.88 10.91
C LYS A 67 -6.59 -3.80 10.56
N LEU A 68 -7.02 -2.75 9.88
CA LEU A 68 -6.15 -1.69 9.43
C LEU A 68 -6.80 -0.36 9.75
N VAL A 69 -6.02 0.53 10.32
CA VAL A 69 -6.47 1.90 10.60
C VAL A 69 -5.56 2.85 9.87
N LEU A 70 -6.10 3.54 8.87
CA LEU A 70 -5.33 4.49 8.09
C LEU A 70 -5.73 5.90 8.47
N PRO A 71 -4.79 6.85 8.42
CA PRO A 71 -5.16 8.25 8.65
C PRO A 71 -6.12 8.69 7.56
N THR A 72 -7.29 9.24 7.95
CA THR A 72 -8.25 9.75 6.97
C THR A 72 -7.78 11.10 6.51
N LYS A 73 -8.04 11.33 5.30
CA LYS A 73 -7.70 12.60 4.80
C LYS A 73 -8.80 13.54 4.98
N GLU A 74 -9.10 13.67 4.97
CA GLU A 74 -10.00 14.26 4.87
C GLU A 74 -10.27 14.91 4.51
N ASN A 75 -10.49 15.14 4.25
CA ASN A 75 -10.80 15.49 3.93
C ASN A 75 -11.31 15.61 3.69
N GLY A 76 -11.26 15.62 3.83
CA GLY A 76 -11.66 15.75 3.76
C GLY A 76 -11.68 15.80 3.71
#